data_656ebdd76bf5d71c66b57e2e295512f4
#
_entry.id   656ebdd76bf5d71c66b57e2e295512f4
#
_cell.length_a   1.000
_cell.length_b   1.000
_cell.length_c   1.000
_cell.angle_alpha   90.00
_cell.angle_beta   90.00
_cell.angle_gamma   90.00
#
_symmetry.space_group_name_H-M   'P 1'
#
loop_
_entity.id
_entity.type
_entity.pdbx_description
1 polymer ?
#
loop_
_entity_poly.entity_id
_entity_poly.type
_entity_poly.pdbx_seq_one_letter_code
_entity_poly.pdbx_strand_id
1 'polypeptide(L)'
;MRRNIVHSGADALIYEIRQIVGVAKKLEALGIPITYENIGDPIQKGEKVAPWMKKIVSDLILEDKSWAYTATQGFEKTRNFLADKVNERGGAQITADDILFFNGLGDAVAKIFGFLRREARVIGPSPAYSTLSSAEAAHSGYEHMTYNLNPEQGWMPDLEDIENKVKYNDSIAGILLINPDNPTGAVYGKNVMREIVKIAEKYDVMLICDETYAHVNYSETGTVHLSEVIGNKVPGMALRSVSKEFPWPGGRCGWLEIFNKDKDPVFARYAKSLLDAKMLEVCSTTLPQMAIPEVYSHPNFLPHLKERNEKFKKRAKLATESFKGLKGVTVVEPKGAFYLTVAFDKGVLGDKMTLPISNSKAEEFIRPLLSNCAPDRRFVYYLLASTGICVVPLSSFCTDRDGFRVTLLEEDEEKFRWIYNTLRKSIEDYITSV
;
A
#
# COMPACT_ATOMS: atom_id res chain seq x y z
N MET A 1 7.97 37.61 2.30
CA MET A 1 9.24 36.94 2.62
C MET A 1 10.28 37.29 1.59
N ARG A 2 11.58 37.38 1.94
CA ARG A 2 12.67 37.75 1.00
C ARG A 2 12.96 36.66 -0.03
N ARG A 3 12.67 35.38 0.26
CA ARG A 3 12.87 34.21 -0.63
C ARG A 3 11.67 33.29 -0.55
N ASN A 4 11.42 32.54 -1.62
CA ASN A 4 10.51 31.42 -1.56
C ASN A 4 11.11 30.32 -0.67
N ILE A 5 10.39 29.90 0.37
CA ILE A 5 10.79 28.86 1.31
C ILE A 5 10.11 27.51 1.05
N VAL A 6 9.22 27.46 0.06
CA VAL A 6 8.49 26.26 -0.28
C VAL A 6 9.39 25.31 -1.06
N HIS A 7 9.42 24.05 -0.67
CA HIS A 7 10.12 22.98 -1.40
C HIS A 7 9.52 22.83 -2.80
N SER A 8 10.35 22.64 -3.82
CA SER A 8 9.92 22.56 -5.23
C SER A 8 8.92 21.42 -5.52
N GLY A 9 8.95 20.36 -4.72
CA GLY A 9 8.02 19.23 -4.83
C GLY A 9 6.82 19.29 -3.87
N ALA A 10 6.61 20.43 -3.17
CA ALA A 10 5.54 20.53 -2.18
C ALA A 10 4.15 20.27 -2.77
N ASP A 11 3.92 20.71 -4.00
CA ASP A 11 2.64 20.54 -4.71
C ASP A 11 2.38 19.08 -5.15
N ALA A 12 3.43 18.25 -5.21
CA ALA A 12 3.33 16.82 -5.50
C ALA A 12 2.96 15.98 -4.26
N LEU A 13 3.00 16.56 -3.05
CA LEU A 13 2.56 15.90 -1.82
C LEU A 13 1.04 15.85 -1.71
N ILE A 14 0.41 15.24 -2.72
CA ILE A 14 -1.05 15.09 -2.78
C ILE A 14 -1.43 13.71 -2.24
N TYR A 15 -2.20 13.68 -1.15
CA TYR A 15 -2.77 12.44 -0.63
C TYR A 15 -4.25 12.36 -0.99
N GLU A 16 -4.53 12.01 -2.24
CA GLU A 16 -5.88 12.05 -2.83
C GLU A 16 -6.89 11.14 -2.13
N ILE A 17 -6.43 10.03 -1.54
CA ILE A 17 -7.29 9.15 -0.72
C ILE A 17 -7.95 9.93 0.44
N ARG A 18 -7.31 10.98 0.95
CA ARG A 18 -7.91 11.84 1.99
C ARG A 18 -8.84 12.90 1.44
N GLN A 19 -8.69 13.29 0.18
CA GLN A 19 -9.56 14.30 -0.42
C GLN A 19 -11.00 13.80 -0.51
N ILE A 20 -11.21 12.53 -0.91
CA ILE A 20 -12.55 11.94 -0.97
C ILE A 20 -13.22 11.88 0.42
N VAL A 21 -12.44 11.69 1.49
CA VAL A 21 -12.96 11.75 2.87
C VAL A 21 -13.49 13.14 3.21
N GLY A 22 -12.83 14.20 2.72
CA GLY A 22 -13.32 15.57 2.87
C GLY A 22 -14.68 15.80 2.22
N VAL A 23 -14.88 15.24 1.01
CA VAL A 23 -16.18 15.27 0.32
C VAL A 23 -17.21 14.45 1.08
N ALA A 24 -16.86 13.24 1.52
CA ALA A 24 -17.74 12.37 2.30
C ALA A 24 -18.25 13.04 3.58
N LYS A 25 -17.37 13.68 4.35
CA LYS A 25 -17.77 14.42 5.57
C LYS A 25 -18.75 15.57 5.29
N LYS A 26 -18.60 16.27 4.19
CA LYS A 26 -19.53 17.32 3.79
C LYS A 26 -20.90 16.76 3.41
N LEU A 27 -20.93 15.64 2.69
CA LEU A 27 -22.19 14.94 2.36
C LEU A 27 -22.86 14.36 3.61
N GLU A 28 -22.08 13.84 4.56
CA GLU A 28 -22.58 13.38 5.86
C GLU A 28 -23.25 14.52 6.64
N ALA A 29 -22.65 15.72 6.63
CA ALA A 29 -23.26 16.91 7.23
C ALA A 29 -24.54 17.39 6.51
N LEU A 30 -24.74 16.99 5.25
CA LEU A 30 -25.97 17.22 4.48
C LEU A 30 -27.02 16.10 4.66
N GLY A 31 -26.75 15.13 5.55
CA GLY A 31 -27.69 14.07 5.91
C GLY A 31 -27.57 12.78 5.09
N ILE A 32 -26.49 12.58 4.33
CA ILE A 32 -26.18 11.31 3.66
C ILE A 32 -25.45 10.38 4.62
N PRO A 33 -25.98 9.21 5.00
CA PRO A 33 -25.25 8.22 5.81
C PRO A 33 -24.06 7.69 5.03
N ILE A 34 -22.83 7.80 5.56
CA ILE A 34 -21.63 7.40 4.84
C ILE A 34 -21.11 6.03 5.30
N THR A 35 -20.85 5.16 4.33
CA THR A 35 -20.16 3.88 4.51
C THR A 35 -18.75 3.99 3.94
N TYR A 36 -17.75 4.03 4.82
CA TYR A 36 -16.35 4.28 4.45
C TYR A 36 -15.65 2.99 3.99
N GLU A 37 -15.69 2.70 2.68
CA GLU A 37 -14.98 1.58 2.05
C GLU A 37 -13.64 1.98 1.40
N ASN A 38 -13.21 3.19 1.65
CA ASN A 38 -11.90 3.72 1.27
C ASN A 38 -10.82 3.52 2.35
N ILE A 39 -11.21 3.23 3.60
CA ILE A 39 -10.30 3.19 4.76
C ILE A 39 -9.64 1.82 4.88
N GLY A 40 -8.31 1.78 4.67
CA GLY A 40 -7.48 0.59 4.85
C GLY A 40 -6.97 0.40 6.29
N ASP A 41 -7.82 0.68 7.28
CA ASP A 41 -7.54 0.46 8.71
C ASP A 41 -8.49 -0.62 9.24
N PRO A 42 -7.98 -1.84 9.49
CA PRO A 42 -8.81 -2.95 9.97
C PRO A 42 -9.54 -2.64 11.28
N ILE A 43 -8.90 -1.89 12.18
CA ILE A 43 -9.46 -1.58 13.50
C ILE A 43 -10.61 -0.58 13.39
N GLN A 44 -10.45 0.48 12.57
CA GLN A 44 -11.54 1.42 12.31
C GLN A 44 -12.73 0.75 11.60
N LYS A 45 -12.47 -0.34 10.86
CA LYS A 45 -13.50 -1.15 10.19
C LYS A 45 -14.10 -2.25 11.08
N GLY A 46 -13.72 -2.31 12.36
CA GLY A 46 -14.34 -3.19 13.35
C GLY A 46 -13.58 -4.49 13.65
N GLU A 47 -12.46 -4.77 12.96
CA GLU A 47 -11.61 -5.92 13.27
C GLU A 47 -11.09 -5.83 14.71
N LYS A 48 -11.21 -6.91 15.47
CA LYS A 48 -10.76 -6.96 16.87
C LYS A 48 -9.31 -7.44 16.94
N VAL A 49 -8.46 -6.69 17.65
CA VAL A 49 -7.13 -7.21 18.01
C VAL A 49 -7.29 -8.41 18.93
N ALA A 50 -6.59 -9.49 18.60
CA ALA A 50 -6.66 -10.73 19.36
C ALA A 50 -6.30 -10.51 20.85
N PRO A 51 -7.05 -11.10 21.80
CA PRO A 51 -6.81 -10.89 23.22
C PRO A 51 -5.37 -11.22 23.67
N TRP A 52 -4.76 -12.27 23.11
CA TRP A 52 -3.39 -12.66 23.41
C TRP A 52 -2.36 -11.61 22.94
N MET A 53 -2.58 -10.92 21.81
CA MET A 53 -1.73 -9.81 21.38
C MET A 53 -1.84 -8.62 22.35
N LYS A 54 -3.07 -8.29 22.76
CA LYS A 54 -3.30 -7.24 23.77
C LYS A 54 -2.60 -7.56 25.07
N LYS A 55 -2.63 -8.84 25.50
CA LYS A 55 -1.95 -9.27 26.72
C LYS A 55 -0.43 -9.09 26.62
N ILE A 56 0.19 -9.48 25.50
CA ILE A 56 1.63 -9.25 25.27
C ILE A 56 1.96 -7.76 25.42
N VAL A 57 1.23 -6.88 24.77
CA VAL A 57 1.49 -5.43 24.85
C VAL A 57 1.24 -4.91 26.28
N SER A 58 0.21 -5.39 26.95
CA SER A 58 -0.09 -5.05 28.36
C SER A 58 1.00 -5.48 29.32
N ASP A 59 1.56 -6.68 29.12
CA ASP A 59 2.67 -7.16 29.97
C ASP A 59 3.94 -6.34 29.71
N LEU A 60 4.26 -6.05 28.46
CA LEU A 60 5.44 -5.27 28.10
C LEU A 60 5.41 -3.82 28.60
N ILE A 61 4.22 -3.17 28.64
CA ILE A 61 4.13 -1.80 29.13
C ILE A 61 4.41 -1.67 30.62
N LEU A 62 4.30 -2.77 31.37
CA LEU A 62 4.65 -2.81 32.79
C LEU A 62 6.17 -2.92 33.03
N GLU A 63 6.95 -3.17 31.99
CA GLU A 63 8.41 -3.22 32.09
C GLU A 63 9.01 -1.81 31.87
N ASP A 64 9.83 -1.32 32.80
CA ASP A 64 10.44 0.02 32.71
C ASP A 64 11.20 0.25 31.40
N LYS A 65 11.83 -0.81 30.84
CA LYS A 65 12.56 -0.73 29.56
C LYS A 65 11.69 -0.34 28.36
N SER A 66 10.37 -0.57 28.41
CA SER A 66 9.45 -0.16 27.35
C SER A 66 9.23 1.36 27.28
N TRP A 67 9.61 2.07 28.34
CA TRP A 67 9.54 3.53 28.45
C TRP A 67 10.85 4.22 28.12
N ALA A 68 11.94 3.47 27.97
CA ALA A 68 13.26 3.98 27.64
C ALA A 68 13.44 4.15 26.13
N TYR A 69 14.42 4.96 25.75
CA TYR A 69 14.92 4.98 24.37
C TYR A 69 15.58 3.64 24.00
N THR A 70 15.46 3.25 22.74
CA THR A 70 16.26 2.19 22.13
C THR A 70 17.54 2.74 21.51
N ALA A 71 18.40 1.88 20.96
CA ALA A 71 19.40 2.30 19.98
C ALA A 71 18.71 2.94 18.75
N THR A 72 19.40 3.82 18.05
CA THR A 72 18.88 4.53 16.87
C THR A 72 18.35 3.58 15.80
N GLN A 73 19.03 2.46 15.55
CA GLN A 73 18.59 1.45 14.60
C GLN A 73 17.32 0.71 15.07
N GLY A 74 17.06 0.68 16.37
CA GLY A 74 15.97 -0.04 17.00
C GLY A 74 16.43 -1.02 18.09
N PHE A 75 15.46 -1.64 18.75
CA PHE A 75 15.70 -2.56 19.86
C PHE A 75 16.50 -3.79 19.39
N GLU A 76 17.68 -3.98 19.95
CA GLU A 76 18.68 -4.96 19.49
C GLU A 76 18.13 -6.39 19.46
N LYS A 77 17.44 -6.84 20.54
CA LYS A 77 16.82 -8.16 20.59
C LYS A 77 15.87 -8.39 19.41
N THR A 78 15.09 -7.36 19.04
CA THR A 78 14.14 -7.45 17.93
C THR A 78 14.85 -7.45 16.59
N ARG A 79 15.91 -6.66 16.42
CA ARG A 79 16.71 -6.65 15.18
C ARG A 79 17.37 -8.00 14.93
N ASN A 80 17.98 -8.61 15.96
CA ASN A 80 18.53 -9.97 15.87
C ASN A 80 17.45 -10.99 15.50
N PHE A 81 16.30 -10.96 16.19
CA PHE A 81 15.19 -11.85 15.89
C PHE A 81 14.70 -11.73 14.44
N LEU A 82 14.56 -10.50 13.92
CA LEU A 82 14.12 -10.26 12.54
C LEU A 82 15.18 -10.72 11.53
N ALA A 83 16.46 -10.49 11.79
CA ALA A 83 17.54 -10.98 10.93
C ALA A 83 17.54 -12.53 10.86
N ASP A 84 17.36 -13.20 11.99
CA ASP A 84 17.22 -14.66 12.02
C ASP A 84 16.01 -15.12 11.19
N LYS A 85 14.85 -14.44 11.32
CA LYS A 85 13.65 -14.74 10.53
C LYS A 85 13.83 -14.51 9.02
N VAL A 86 14.61 -13.51 8.61
CA VAL A 86 14.98 -13.33 7.20
C VAL A 86 15.87 -14.48 6.73
N ASN A 87 16.89 -14.82 7.51
CA ASN A 87 17.87 -15.86 7.17
C ASN A 87 17.25 -17.25 7.08
N GLU A 88 16.25 -17.55 7.95
CA GLU A 88 15.48 -18.80 7.91
C GLU A 88 14.74 -19.01 6.58
N ARG A 89 14.37 -17.93 5.84
CA ARG A 89 13.69 -18.02 4.54
C ARG A 89 14.61 -18.50 3.43
N GLY A 90 15.93 -18.45 3.63
CA GLY A 90 16.94 -18.65 2.59
C GLY A 90 17.05 -17.44 1.66
N GLY A 91 17.99 -17.47 0.73
CA GLY A 91 18.29 -16.36 -0.18
C GLY A 91 19.30 -15.36 0.44
N ALA A 92 18.99 -14.07 0.46
CA ALA A 92 19.88 -13.08 1.06
C ALA A 92 20.04 -13.31 2.57
N GLN A 93 21.27 -13.15 3.05
CA GLN A 93 21.61 -13.26 4.47
C GLN A 93 21.92 -11.88 5.02
N ILE A 94 21.37 -11.56 6.19
CA ILE A 94 21.52 -10.27 6.84
C ILE A 94 21.88 -10.42 8.33
N THR A 95 22.29 -9.33 8.93
CA THR A 95 22.57 -9.21 10.34
C THR A 95 21.61 -8.19 10.99
N ALA A 96 21.64 -8.07 12.30
CA ALA A 96 20.90 -7.03 13.01
C ALA A 96 21.24 -5.59 12.52
N ASP A 97 22.45 -5.40 11.98
CA ASP A 97 22.90 -4.10 11.45
C ASP A 97 22.29 -3.75 10.07
N ASP A 98 21.57 -4.67 9.48
CA ASP A 98 20.82 -4.50 8.24
C ASP A 98 19.33 -4.22 8.49
N ILE A 99 18.91 -4.12 9.77
CA ILE A 99 17.55 -3.78 10.19
C ILE A 99 17.53 -2.35 10.75
N LEU A 100 16.65 -1.52 10.21
CA LEU A 100 16.48 -0.13 10.65
C LEU A 100 15.01 0.20 10.92
N PHE A 101 14.68 0.58 12.16
CA PHE A 101 13.31 0.91 12.58
C PHE A 101 12.92 2.36 12.32
N PHE A 102 11.62 2.57 12.06
CA PHE A 102 11.00 3.87 11.78
C PHE A 102 9.66 4.01 12.53
N ASN A 103 9.21 5.25 12.71
CA ASN A 103 7.90 5.58 13.29
C ASN A 103 6.76 5.34 12.28
N GLY A 104 6.66 4.11 11.80
CA GLY A 104 5.82 3.65 10.71
C GLY A 104 6.47 3.85 9.34
N LEU A 105 5.93 3.17 8.32
CA LEU A 105 6.54 3.21 6.98
C LEU A 105 6.44 4.56 6.28
N GLY A 106 5.49 5.42 6.64
CA GLY A 106 5.47 6.79 6.12
C GLY A 106 6.75 7.57 6.48
N ASP A 107 7.30 7.36 7.67
CA ASP A 107 8.58 7.91 8.10
C ASP A 107 9.75 7.30 7.29
N ALA A 108 9.75 5.97 7.09
CA ALA A 108 10.74 5.29 6.25
C ALA A 108 10.72 5.82 4.80
N VAL A 109 9.55 5.91 4.19
CA VAL A 109 9.37 6.40 2.82
C VAL A 109 9.86 7.83 2.66
N ALA A 110 9.54 8.72 3.61
CA ALA A 110 10.03 10.10 3.57
C ALA A 110 11.57 10.18 3.58
N LYS A 111 12.25 9.29 4.34
CA LYS A 111 13.71 9.24 4.36
C LYS A 111 14.30 8.55 3.13
N ILE A 112 13.71 7.44 2.68
CA ILE A 112 14.15 6.75 1.46
C ILE A 112 14.25 7.75 0.31
N PHE A 113 13.18 8.47 0.02
CA PHE A 113 13.19 9.44 -1.07
C PHE A 113 13.95 10.74 -0.73
N GLY A 114 13.84 11.24 0.50
CA GLY A 114 14.51 12.47 0.92
C GLY A 114 16.04 12.42 0.91
N PHE A 115 16.64 11.22 0.97
CA PHE A 115 18.09 11.00 0.94
C PHE A 115 18.64 10.43 -0.37
N LEU A 116 17.79 10.23 -1.37
CA LEU A 116 18.22 10.03 -2.74
C LEU A 116 18.70 11.37 -3.36
N ARG A 117 19.57 11.30 -4.36
CA ARG A 117 19.83 12.46 -5.22
C ARG A 117 18.58 12.79 -6.02
N ARG A 118 18.30 14.06 -6.24
CA ARG A 118 17.09 14.52 -6.94
C ARG A 118 16.93 13.89 -8.33
N GLU A 119 18.03 13.64 -9.00
CA GLU A 119 18.08 13.04 -10.34
C GLU A 119 17.90 11.52 -10.32
N ALA A 120 18.10 10.87 -9.16
CA ALA A 120 17.91 9.43 -9.02
C ALA A 120 16.42 9.10 -8.86
N ARG A 121 15.87 8.44 -9.87
CA ARG A 121 14.45 8.09 -9.94
C ARG A 121 14.20 6.66 -9.51
N VAL A 122 13.03 6.41 -8.96
CA VAL A 122 12.56 5.06 -8.64
C VAL A 122 11.23 4.84 -9.36
N ILE A 123 11.20 3.89 -10.31
CA ILE A 123 9.96 3.54 -10.98
C ILE A 123 9.11 2.64 -10.09
N GLY A 124 7.79 2.85 -10.07
CA GLY A 124 6.84 2.05 -9.30
C GLY A 124 5.69 1.50 -10.14
N PRO A 125 4.83 0.65 -9.56
CA PRO A 125 3.69 0.09 -10.29
C PRO A 125 2.65 1.17 -10.63
N SER A 126 1.85 0.94 -11.65
CA SER A 126 0.66 1.71 -12.02
C SER A 126 -0.52 0.73 -12.19
N PRO A 127 -1.51 0.78 -11.29
CA PRO A 127 -1.70 1.71 -10.16
C PRO A 127 -0.71 1.49 -8.99
N ALA A 128 -0.43 2.55 -8.20
CA ALA A 128 0.50 2.54 -7.08
C ALA A 128 -0.07 3.18 -5.81
N TYR A 129 0.33 2.66 -4.64
CA TYR A 129 -0.03 3.27 -3.36
C TYR A 129 0.52 4.70 -3.25
N SER A 130 -0.39 5.65 -3.09
CA SER A 130 -0.11 7.10 -3.21
C SER A 130 0.99 7.64 -2.27
N THR A 131 1.24 7.03 -1.11
CA THR A 131 2.33 7.49 -0.22
C THR A 131 3.70 7.32 -0.89
N LEU A 132 3.92 6.21 -1.61
CA LEU A 132 5.19 5.92 -2.28
C LEU A 132 5.36 6.81 -3.53
N SER A 133 4.31 6.87 -4.35
CA SER A 133 4.35 7.66 -5.59
C SER A 133 4.45 9.18 -5.33
N SER A 134 3.70 9.69 -4.34
CA SER A 134 3.79 11.12 -3.97
C SER A 134 5.13 11.47 -3.34
N ALA A 135 5.76 10.57 -2.58
CA ALA A 135 7.08 10.82 -2.02
C ALA A 135 8.17 10.87 -3.10
N GLU A 136 8.09 9.98 -4.11
CA GLU A 136 9.01 9.99 -5.26
C GLU A 136 8.81 11.26 -6.11
N ALA A 137 7.57 11.61 -6.43
CA ALA A 137 7.28 12.83 -7.17
C ALA A 137 7.72 14.10 -6.43
N ALA A 138 7.49 14.18 -5.12
CA ALA A 138 7.92 15.31 -4.30
C ALA A 138 9.46 15.41 -4.23
N HIS A 139 10.16 14.27 -4.17
CA HIS A 139 11.60 14.21 -4.18
C HIS A 139 12.18 14.75 -5.49
N SER A 140 11.71 14.22 -6.61
CA SER A 140 12.24 14.60 -7.93
C SER A 140 11.75 15.98 -8.40
N GLY A 141 10.55 16.39 -7.99
CA GLY A 141 9.86 17.57 -8.50
C GLY A 141 9.20 17.32 -9.86
N TYR A 142 9.02 16.07 -10.26
CA TYR A 142 8.36 15.61 -11.48
C TYR A 142 7.33 14.54 -11.16
N GLU A 143 6.45 14.25 -12.10
CA GLU A 143 5.49 13.14 -11.97
C GLU A 143 6.21 11.82 -11.67
N HIS A 144 5.58 11.00 -10.86
CA HIS A 144 6.08 9.67 -10.54
C HIS A 144 6.22 8.81 -11.79
N MET A 145 7.36 8.18 -11.96
CA MET A 145 7.62 7.25 -13.06
C MET A 145 7.04 5.88 -12.72
N THR A 146 6.25 5.32 -13.63
CA THR A 146 5.54 4.07 -13.38
C THR A 146 5.83 3.01 -14.45
N TYR A 147 5.59 1.75 -14.10
CA TYR A 147 5.43 0.62 -15.01
C TYR A 147 4.02 0.03 -14.88
N ASN A 148 3.52 -0.59 -15.94
CA ASN A 148 2.14 -1.05 -15.98
C ASN A 148 1.92 -2.34 -15.19
N LEU A 149 0.80 -2.39 -14.45
CA LEU A 149 0.16 -3.60 -13.99
C LEU A 149 -1.00 -3.95 -14.95
N ASN A 150 -1.05 -5.20 -15.41
CA ASN A 150 -2.02 -5.60 -16.42
C ASN A 150 -3.20 -6.36 -15.76
N PRO A 151 -4.43 -5.79 -15.72
CA PRO A 151 -5.59 -6.45 -15.14
C PRO A 151 -5.97 -7.73 -15.90
N GLU A 152 -5.80 -7.78 -17.22
CA GLU A 152 -6.07 -8.97 -18.04
C GLU A 152 -5.11 -10.13 -17.73
N GLN A 153 -4.00 -9.84 -17.08
CA GLN A 153 -3.01 -10.80 -16.58
C GLN A 153 -3.01 -10.89 -15.05
N GLY A 154 -4.12 -10.53 -14.39
CA GLY A 154 -4.22 -10.61 -12.93
C GLY A 154 -3.45 -9.53 -12.18
N TRP A 155 -3.28 -8.37 -12.77
CA TRP A 155 -2.49 -7.25 -12.22
C TRP A 155 -1.00 -7.57 -12.03
N MET A 156 -0.46 -8.48 -12.86
CA MET A 156 0.97 -8.74 -12.86
C MET A 156 1.75 -7.60 -13.50
N PRO A 157 2.99 -7.33 -13.02
CA PRO A 157 3.89 -6.36 -13.63
C PRO A 157 4.19 -6.71 -15.09
N ASP A 158 4.14 -5.70 -15.95
CA ASP A 158 4.61 -5.81 -17.33
C ASP A 158 6.15 -5.75 -17.34
N LEU A 159 6.77 -6.92 -17.47
CA LEU A 159 8.23 -7.06 -17.40
C LEU A 159 8.94 -6.38 -18.57
N GLU A 160 8.31 -6.35 -19.75
CA GLU A 160 8.86 -5.66 -20.92
C GLU A 160 8.82 -4.15 -20.72
N ASP A 161 7.74 -3.61 -20.16
CA ASP A 161 7.63 -2.18 -19.82
C ASP A 161 8.66 -1.77 -18.78
N ILE A 162 8.87 -2.58 -17.71
CA ILE A 162 9.92 -2.36 -16.73
C ILE A 162 11.30 -2.33 -17.40
N GLU A 163 11.62 -3.36 -18.18
CA GLU A 163 12.93 -3.49 -18.80
C GLU A 163 13.20 -2.34 -19.77
N ASN A 164 12.24 -1.98 -20.61
CA ASN A 164 12.38 -0.88 -21.57
C ASN A 164 12.60 0.46 -20.88
N LYS A 165 11.85 0.75 -19.80
CA LYS A 165 12.01 2.00 -19.05
C LYS A 165 13.37 2.10 -18.39
N VAL A 166 13.83 1.04 -17.73
CA VAL A 166 15.16 1.00 -17.10
C VAL A 166 16.27 1.10 -18.14
N LYS A 167 16.14 0.38 -19.25
CA LYS A 167 17.14 0.37 -20.34
C LYS A 167 17.34 1.73 -21.00
N TYR A 168 16.28 2.50 -21.19
CA TYR A 168 16.32 3.74 -21.96
C TYR A 168 16.31 5.01 -21.10
N ASN A 169 16.41 4.87 -19.78
CA ASN A 169 16.46 6.02 -18.88
C ASN A 169 17.45 5.83 -17.75
N ASP A 170 18.63 6.38 -17.91
CA ASP A 170 19.76 6.32 -16.96
C ASP A 170 19.49 7.05 -15.63
N SER A 171 18.41 7.83 -15.52
CA SER A 171 18.00 8.42 -14.25
C SER A 171 17.37 7.40 -13.29
N ILE A 172 16.91 6.26 -13.80
CA ILE A 172 16.28 5.23 -12.96
C ILE A 172 17.35 4.48 -12.18
N ALA A 173 17.37 4.72 -10.87
CA ALA A 173 18.28 4.10 -9.91
C ALA A 173 17.63 2.90 -9.17
N GLY A 174 16.30 2.76 -9.26
CA GLY A 174 15.61 1.69 -8.53
C GLY A 174 14.25 1.31 -9.10
N ILE A 175 13.83 0.08 -8.78
CA ILE A 175 12.50 -0.46 -9.08
C ILE A 175 11.78 -0.71 -7.76
N LEU A 176 10.61 -0.09 -7.59
CA LEU A 176 9.72 -0.29 -6.46
C LEU A 176 8.69 -1.37 -6.79
N LEU A 177 8.54 -2.33 -5.90
CA LEU A 177 7.52 -3.37 -5.91
C LEU A 177 6.60 -3.21 -4.69
N ILE A 178 5.35 -3.63 -4.83
CA ILE A 178 4.40 -3.74 -3.70
C ILE A 178 3.84 -5.17 -3.74
N ASN A 179 4.17 -6.00 -2.75
CA ASN A 179 3.79 -7.42 -2.79
C ASN A 179 3.48 -7.99 -1.39
N PRO A 180 2.24 -8.36 -1.09
CA PRO A 180 0.98 -8.20 -1.87
C PRO A 180 0.62 -6.75 -2.16
N ASP A 181 -0.03 -6.50 -3.32
CA ASP A 181 -0.21 -5.17 -3.87
C ASP A 181 -1.41 -4.41 -3.28
N ASN A 182 -1.24 -3.12 -3.12
CA ASN A 182 -2.27 -2.12 -2.87
C ASN A 182 -2.20 -1.08 -4.00
N PRO A 183 -3.23 -0.98 -4.89
CA PRO A 183 -4.64 -1.24 -4.61
C PRO A 183 -5.22 -2.57 -5.13
N THR A 184 -4.49 -3.38 -5.87
CA THR A 184 -5.07 -4.45 -6.69
C THR A 184 -5.32 -5.77 -5.95
N GLY A 185 -4.61 -6.00 -4.84
CA GLY A 185 -4.63 -7.28 -4.14
C GLY A 185 -3.87 -8.40 -4.86
N ALA A 186 -3.11 -8.08 -5.90
CA ALA A 186 -2.25 -9.03 -6.59
C ALA A 186 -1.13 -9.55 -5.69
N VAL A 187 -0.71 -10.79 -5.94
CA VAL A 187 0.43 -11.42 -5.27
C VAL A 187 1.40 -11.91 -6.34
N TYR A 188 2.59 -11.35 -6.34
CA TYR A 188 3.61 -11.72 -7.33
C TYR A 188 4.28 -13.03 -6.93
N GLY A 189 4.22 -14.00 -7.83
CA GLY A 189 4.86 -15.29 -7.64
C GLY A 189 6.37 -15.26 -7.85
N LYS A 190 7.04 -16.33 -7.43
CA LYS A 190 8.52 -16.44 -7.43
C LYS A 190 9.15 -16.20 -8.80
N ASN A 191 8.49 -16.62 -9.88
CA ASN A 191 9.02 -16.42 -11.24
C ASN A 191 9.01 -14.94 -11.63
N VAL A 192 7.92 -14.23 -11.42
CA VAL A 192 7.82 -12.78 -11.70
C VAL A 192 8.87 -12.01 -10.91
N MET A 193 8.96 -12.27 -9.60
CA MET A 193 9.96 -11.64 -8.74
C MET A 193 11.39 -11.89 -9.20
N ARG A 194 11.70 -13.13 -9.64
CA ARG A 194 13.03 -13.46 -10.17
C ARG A 194 13.37 -12.76 -11.48
N GLU A 195 12.39 -12.60 -12.38
CA GLU A 195 12.62 -11.86 -13.62
C GLU A 195 12.90 -10.38 -13.34
N ILE A 196 12.19 -9.77 -12.39
CA ILE A 196 12.48 -8.39 -11.97
C ILE A 196 13.88 -8.26 -11.35
N VAL A 197 14.32 -9.25 -10.54
CA VAL A 197 15.68 -9.28 -10.01
C VAL A 197 16.72 -9.38 -11.15
N LYS A 198 16.46 -10.17 -12.22
CA LYS A 198 17.35 -10.25 -13.38
C LYS A 198 17.42 -8.92 -14.14
N ILE A 199 16.30 -8.21 -14.30
CA ILE A 199 16.29 -6.88 -14.90
C ILE A 199 17.15 -5.92 -14.04
N ALA A 200 16.94 -5.90 -12.73
CA ALA A 200 17.71 -5.08 -11.82
C ALA A 200 19.22 -5.39 -11.88
N GLU A 201 19.58 -6.68 -11.92
CA GLU A 201 20.98 -7.13 -12.05
C GLU A 201 21.60 -6.71 -13.40
N LYS A 202 20.84 -6.81 -14.49
CA LYS A 202 21.30 -6.47 -15.84
C LYS A 202 21.60 -4.98 -16.02
N TYR A 203 20.84 -4.12 -15.34
CA TYR A 203 20.93 -2.66 -15.47
C TYR A 203 21.51 -1.97 -14.24
N ASP A 204 21.98 -2.73 -13.27
CA ASP A 204 22.65 -2.23 -12.05
C ASP A 204 21.76 -1.23 -11.26
N VAL A 205 20.50 -1.57 -11.05
CA VAL A 205 19.54 -0.77 -10.27
C VAL A 205 19.14 -1.48 -8.99
N MET A 206 18.87 -0.72 -7.93
CA MET A 206 18.43 -1.28 -6.64
C MET A 206 16.96 -1.73 -6.68
N LEU A 207 16.58 -2.63 -5.76
CA LEU A 207 15.21 -3.05 -5.56
C LEU A 207 14.65 -2.54 -4.24
N ILE A 208 13.42 -2.05 -4.27
CA ILE A 208 12.63 -1.69 -3.07
C ILE A 208 11.34 -2.51 -3.13
N CYS A 209 11.02 -3.25 -2.07
CA CYS A 209 9.77 -4.01 -2.00
C CYS A 209 8.96 -3.61 -0.77
N ASP A 210 7.78 -3.05 -0.97
CA ASP A 210 6.82 -2.85 0.11
C ASP A 210 6.10 -4.18 0.42
N GLU A 211 6.47 -4.80 1.54
CA GLU A 211 5.93 -6.06 2.03
C GLU A 211 4.97 -5.85 3.22
N THR A 212 4.35 -4.69 3.31
CA THR A 212 3.40 -4.34 4.39
C THR A 212 2.29 -5.38 4.57
N TYR A 213 1.92 -6.07 3.51
CA TYR A 213 0.85 -7.08 3.51
C TYR A 213 1.36 -8.52 3.45
N ALA A 214 2.64 -8.77 3.74
CA ALA A 214 3.25 -10.09 3.56
C ALA A 214 2.48 -11.23 4.25
N HIS A 215 1.93 -11.01 5.44
CA HIS A 215 1.11 -12.00 6.15
C HIS A 215 -0.41 -11.89 5.88
N VAL A 216 -0.84 -10.90 5.09
CA VAL A 216 -2.21 -10.80 4.58
C VAL A 216 -2.22 -11.36 3.16
N ASN A 217 -1.98 -12.64 3.06
CA ASN A 217 -1.84 -13.38 1.80
C ASN A 217 -2.63 -14.68 1.89
N TYR A 218 -3.57 -14.82 1.00
CA TYR A 218 -4.46 -15.98 0.89
C TYR A 218 -4.37 -16.65 -0.48
N SER A 219 -3.27 -16.38 -1.20
CA SER A 219 -2.90 -17.14 -2.41
C SER A 219 -2.46 -18.56 -2.05
N GLU A 220 -2.49 -19.45 -3.02
CA GLU A 220 -2.04 -20.84 -2.83
C GLU A 220 -0.53 -20.97 -2.66
N THR A 221 0.22 -20.02 -3.22
CA THR A 221 1.69 -20.05 -3.22
C THR A 221 2.34 -19.37 -2.01
N GLY A 222 1.55 -18.69 -1.18
CA GLY A 222 2.10 -17.88 -0.09
C GLY A 222 2.82 -16.62 -0.58
N THR A 223 3.41 -15.87 0.34
CA THR A 223 4.20 -14.67 0.02
C THR A 223 5.60 -15.06 -0.42
N VAL A 224 6.06 -14.47 -1.51
CA VAL A 224 7.46 -14.50 -1.93
C VAL A 224 8.10 -13.20 -1.44
N HIS A 225 9.00 -13.33 -0.48
CA HIS A 225 9.75 -12.18 0.03
C HIS A 225 10.89 -11.80 -0.91
N LEU A 226 11.23 -10.51 -0.96
CA LEU A 226 12.37 -10.04 -1.74
C LEU A 226 13.65 -10.77 -1.32
N SER A 227 13.85 -11.01 -0.01
CA SER A 227 15.00 -11.74 0.53
C SER A 227 15.21 -13.11 -0.11
N GLU A 228 14.14 -13.83 -0.45
CA GLU A 228 14.20 -15.18 -1.04
C GLU A 228 14.69 -15.21 -2.49
N VAL A 229 14.51 -14.11 -3.22
CA VAL A 229 14.77 -14.06 -4.67
C VAL A 229 15.95 -13.16 -5.04
N ILE A 230 16.25 -12.16 -4.24
CA ILE A 230 17.35 -11.22 -4.49
C ILE A 230 18.72 -11.91 -4.37
N GLY A 231 18.84 -12.91 -3.48
CA GLY A 231 20.07 -13.64 -3.26
C GLY A 231 21.25 -12.71 -2.99
N ASN A 232 22.37 -12.98 -3.65
CA ASN A 232 23.56 -12.12 -3.64
C ASN A 232 23.72 -11.40 -5.00
N LYS A 233 22.64 -10.83 -5.57
CA LYS A 233 22.66 -10.27 -6.93
C LYS A 233 22.78 -8.75 -6.93
N VAL A 234 21.79 -8.06 -6.45
CA VAL A 234 21.70 -6.61 -6.44
C VAL A 234 21.45 -6.07 -5.03
N PRO A 235 21.82 -4.81 -4.74
CA PRO A 235 21.39 -4.13 -3.54
C PRO A 235 19.86 -3.95 -3.49
N GLY A 236 19.29 -3.98 -2.30
CA GLY A 236 17.86 -3.74 -2.16
C GLY A 236 17.39 -3.62 -0.72
N MET A 237 16.10 -3.34 -0.57
CA MET A 237 15.46 -3.26 0.74
C MET A 237 14.01 -3.71 0.70
N ALA A 238 13.54 -4.34 1.78
CA ALA A 238 12.13 -4.61 2.01
C ALA A 238 11.59 -3.72 3.12
N LEU A 239 10.36 -3.23 2.95
CA LEU A 239 9.64 -2.41 3.91
C LEU A 239 8.62 -3.29 4.64
N ARG A 240 8.71 -3.34 5.96
CA ARG A 240 7.85 -4.17 6.83
C ARG A 240 7.16 -3.32 7.89
N SER A 241 5.99 -3.75 8.34
CA SER A 241 5.23 -3.00 9.34
C SER A 241 4.30 -3.88 10.17
N VAL A 242 4.12 -3.52 11.44
CA VAL A 242 3.09 -4.12 12.30
C VAL A 242 1.67 -3.65 11.95
N SER A 243 1.52 -2.65 11.08
CA SER A 243 0.24 -1.97 10.85
C SER A 243 -0.86 -2.87 10.30
N LYS A 244 -0.51 -3.85 9.44
CA LYS A 244 -1.49 -4.71 8.76
C LYS A 244 -1.42 -6.17 9.21
N GLU A 245 -0.24 -6.61 9.56
CA GLU A 245 0.01 -7.98 10.04
C GLU A 245 -0.53 -8.20 11.46
N PHE A 246 -0.23 -7.29 12.39
CA PHE A 246 -0.67 -7.34 13.79
C PHE A 246 -1.97 -6.56 14.04
N PRO A 247 -2.69 -6.15 13.02
CA PRO A 247 -3.60 -5.02 12.84
C PRO A 247 -3.39 -3.90 13.88
N TRP A 248 -2.15 -3.38 13.95
CA TRP A 248 -1.77 -2.32 14.90
C TRP A 248 -1.23 -1.05 14.19
N PRO A 249 -2.04 -0.39 13.32
CA PRO A 249 -1.60 0.81 12.62
C PRO A 249 -1.27 1.98 13.56
N GLY A 250 -1.95 2.05 14.72
CA GLY A 250 -1.68 3.04 15.78
C GLY A 250 -0.36 2.84 16.51
N GLY A 251 0.26 1.67 16.45
CA GLY A 251 1.57 1.40 17.07
C GLY A 251 2.74 2.15 16.42
N ARG A 252 2.56 2.70 15.22
CA ARG A 252 3.58 3.48 14.49
C ARG A 252 4.94 2.81 14.45
N CYS A 253 5.00 1.55 14.02
CA CYS A 253 6.23 0.78 13.93
C CYS A 253 6.35 0.12 12.55
N GLY A 254 7.46 0.39 11.89
CA GLY A 254 7.88 -0.23 10.64
C GLY A 254 9.39 -0.34 10.61
N TRP A 255 9.93 -1.15 9.71
CA TRP A 255 11.37 -1.32 9.56
C TRP A 255 11.75 -1.61 8.12
N LEU A 256 13.03 -1.37 7.82
CA LEU A 256 13.69 -1.81 6.60
C LEU A 256 14.50 -3.06 6.90
N GLU A 257 14.46 -4.03 5.98
CA GLU A 257 15.38 -5.14 5.85
C GLU A 257 16.29 -4.79 4.66
N ILE A 258 17.58 -4.52 4.89
CA ILE A 258 18.53 -4.07 3.87
C ILE A 258 19.34 -5.25 3.37
N PHE A 259 19.39 -5.45 2.05
CA PHE A 259 20.06 -6.59 1.42
C PHE A 259 21.26 -6.13 0.61
N ASN A 260 22.35 -6.91 0.69
CA ASN A 260 23.52 -6.75 -0.15
C ASN A 260 24.15 -5.34 -0.12
N LYS A 261 24.09 -4.63 1.01
CA LYS A 261 24.54 -3.24 1.13
C LYS A 261 26.01 -3.05 0.73
N ASP A 262 26.85 -4.05 1.00
CA ASP A 262 28.28 -3.96 0.76
C ASP A 262 28.70 -4.34 -0.69
N LYS A 263 27.75 -4.70 -1.55
CA LYS A 263 28.04 -4.99 -2.96
C LYS A 263 28.36 -3.75 -3.77
N ASP A 264 27.78 -2.63 -3.40
CA ASP A 264 27.95 -1.36 -4.07
C ASP A 264 28.27 -0.25 -3.07
N PRO A 265 29.37 0.48 -3.20
CA PRO A 265 29.78 1.52 -2.25
C PRO A 265 28.83 2.72 -2.24
N VAL A 266 28.12 3.00 -3.34
CA VAL A 266 27.12 4.08 -3.41
C VAL A 266 25.89 3.68 -2.61
N PHE A 267 25.42 2.44 -2.79
CA PHE A 267 24.29 1.94 -2.01
C PHE A 267 24.64 1.80 -0.51
N ALA A 268 25.85 1.34 -0.17
CA ALA A 268 26.32 1.31 1.22
C ALA A 268 26.30 2.71 1.85
N ARG A 269 26.79 3.73 1.11
CA ARG A 269 26.74 5.13 1.57
C ARG A 269 25.31 5.66 1.68
N TYR A 270 24.41 5.26 0.75
CA TYR A 270 23.01 5.61 0.81
C TYR A 270 22.32 4.97 2.02
N ALA A 271 22.48 3.67 2.26
CA ALA A 271 21.95 2.98 3.44
C ALA A 271 22.45 3.62 4.74
N LYS A 272 23.74 3.98 4.79
CA LYS A 272 24.29 4.73 5.93
C LYS A 272 23.62 6.10 6.11
N SER A 273 23.26 6.79 5.04
CA SER A 273 22.59 8.10 5.16
C SER A 273 21.19 7.99 5.79
N LEU A 274 20.49 6.89 5.57
CA LEU A 274 19.21 6.63 6.23
C LEU A 274 19.37 6.43 7.74
N LEU A 275 20.43 5.73 8.16
CA LEU A 275 20.79 5.59 9.57
C LEU A 275 21.20 6.95 10.17
N ASP A 276 22.05 7.70 9.47
CA ASP A 276 22.49 9.03 9.92
C ASP A 276 21.29 9.97 10.12
N ALA A 277 20.31 9.91 9.23
CA ALA A 277 19.04 10.66 9.37
C ALA A 277 18.24 10.25 10.62
N LYS A 278 18.23 8.96 10.96
CA LYS A 278 17.57 8.47 12.17
C LYS A 278 18.26 8.92 13.46
N MET A 279 19.54 9.17 13.44
CA MET A 279 20.27 9.71 14.62
C MET A 279 19.69 11.06 15.09
N LEU A 280 19.15 11.87 14.17
CA LEU A 280 18.50 13.14 14.51
C LEU A 280 17.17 12.95 15.28
N GLU A 281 16.56 11.78 15.18
CA GLU A 281 15.32 11.43 15.88
C GLU A 281 15.55 10.65 17.18
N VAL A 282 16.81 10.36 17.50
CA VAL A 282 17.25 9.50 18.61
C VAL A 282 16.90 8.04 18.36
N CYS A 283 15.59 7.66 18.36
CA CYS A 283 15.13 6.31 18.07
C CYS A 283 13.66 6.31 17.62
N SER A 284 13.16 5.14 17.21
CA SER A 284 11.74 4.91 16.96
C SER A 284 11.02 4.37 18.20
N THR A 285 9.68 4.38 18.19
CA THR A 285 8.82 3.93 19.31
C THR A 285 9.23 2.57 19.86
N THR A 286 9.54 2.48 21.14
CA THR A 286 10.14 1.29 21.79
C THR A 286 9.16 0.13 21.95
N LEU A 287 7.99 0.38 22.55
CA LEU A 287 7.03 -0.67 22.94
C LEU A 287 6.61 -1.59 21.78
N PRO A 288 6.23 -1.07 20.58
CA PRO A 288 5.84 -1.97 19.49
C PRO A 288 7.03 -2.80 18.96
N GLN A 289 8.25 -2.26 19.01
CA GLN A 289 9.44 -3.05 18.65
C GLN A 289 9.63 -4.25 19.59
N MET A 290 9.46 -4.06 20.89
CA MET A 290 9.56 -5.13 21.89
C MET A 290 8.48 -6.20 21.69
N ALA A 291 7.29 -5.82 21.21
CA ALA A 291 6.18 -6.75 20.98
C ALA A 291 6.42 -7.69 19.78
N ILE A 292 7.24 -7.31 18.80
CA ILE A 292 7.43 -8.08 17.55
C ILE A 292 7.89 -9.52 17.83
N PRO A 293 8.99 -9.79 18.56
CA PRO A 293 9.43 -11.15 18.81
C PRO A 293 8.39 -11.98 19.58
N GLU A 294 7.74 -11.37 20.55
CA GLU A 294 6.75 -12.03 21.40
C GLU A 294 5.48 -12.43 20.61
N VAL A 295 5.04 -11.56 19.68
CA VAL A 295 3.89 -11.85 18.81
C VAL A 295 4.24 -12.92 17.78
N TYR A 296 5.36 -12.81 17.08
CA TYR A 296 5.76 -13.79 16.05
C TYR A 296 6.03 -15.17 16.63
N SER A 297 6.57 -15.26 17.86
CA SER A 297 6.86 -16.51 18.54
C SER A 297 5.68 -17.11 19.30
N HIS A 298 4.55 -16.39 19.39
CA HIS A 298 3.40 -16.86 20.14
C HIS A 298 2.71 -18.03 19.43
N PRO A 299 2.34 -19.12 20.16
CA PRO A 299 1.72 -20.31 19.55
C PRO A 299 0.46 -20.02 18.73
N ASN A 300 -0.28 -18.97 19.09
CA ASN A 300 -1.49 -18.57 18.37
C ASN A 300 -1.24 -17.72 17.13
N PHE A 301 0.01 -17.32 16.82
CA PHE A 301 0.28 -16.41 15.71
C PHE A 301 -0.08 -17.03 14.36
N LEU A 302 0.44 -18.20 14.03
CA LEU A 302 0.14 -18.86 12.76
C LEU A 302 -1.34 -19.28 12.64
N PRO A 303 -1.99 -19.85 13.67
CA PRO A 303 -3.44 -20.08 13.63
C PRO A 303 -4.25 -18.82 13.40
N HIS A 304 -3.93 -17.71 14.05
CA HIS A 304 -4.58 -16.41 13.86
C HIS A 304 -4.43 -15.89 12.42
N LEU A 305 -3.23 -15.97 11.85
CA LEU A 305 -3.00 -15.58 10.46
C LEU A 305 -3.83 -16.44 9.48
N LYS A 306 -3.88 -17.75 9.72
CA LYS A 306 -4.66 -18.67 8.89
C LYS A 306 -6.15 -18.32 8.92
N GLU A 307 -6.74 -18.14 10.10
CA GLU A 307 -8.14 -17.75 10.26
C GLU A 307 -8.44 -16.42 9.55
N ARG A 308 -7.57 -15.43 9.75
CA ARG A 308 -7.69 -14.11 9.15
C ARG A 308 -7.61 -14.17 7.62
N ASN A 309 -6.68 -14.93 7.08
CA ASN A 309 -6.52 -15.09 5.63
C ASN A 309 -7.68 -15.86 5.00
N GLU A 310 -8.23 -16.88 5.67
CA GLU A 310 -9.44 -17.58 5.19
C GLU A 310 -10.65 -16.63 5.16
N LYS A 311 -10.80 -15.74 6.15
CA LYS A 311 -11.82 -14.68 6.14
C LYS A 311 -11.67 -13.78 4.90
N PHE A 312 -10.47 -13.27 4.62
CA PHE A 312 -10.26 -12.42 3.44
C PHE A 312 -10.42 -13.18 2.13
N LYS A 313 -10.01 -14.44 2.05
CA LYS A 313 -10.23 -15.30 0.88
C LYS A 313 -11.72 -15.44 0.57
N LYS A 314 -12.55 -15.74 1.59
CA LYS A 314 -14.00 -15.82 1.46
C LYS A 314 -14.60 -14.50 0.95
N ARG A 315 -14.17 -13.37 1.52
CA ARG A 315 -14.65 -12.03 1.15
C ARG A 315 -14.21 -11.64 -0.25
N ALA A 316 -12.96 -11.90 -0.63
CA ALA A 316 -12.46 -11.66 -1.97
C ALA A 316 -13.30 -12.37 -3.03
N LYS A 317 -13.58 -13.66 -2.80
CA LYS A 317 -14.45 -14.45 -3.69
C LYS A 317 -15.86 -13.85 -3.79
N LEU A 318 -16.53 -13.59 -2.65
CA LEU A 318 -17.88 -13.03 -2.62
C LEU A 318 -17.96 -11.66 -3.32
N ALA A 319 -16.98 -10.79 -3.05
CA ALA A 319 -16.89 -9.48 -3.67
C ALA A 319 -16.72 -9.57 -5.19
N THR A 320 -15.82 -10.43 -5.66
CA THR A 320 -15.59 -10.64 -7.09
C THR A 320 -16.81 -11.25 -7.78
N GLU A 321 -17.46 -12.24 -7.16
CA GLU A 321 -18.69 -12.85 -7.68
C GLU A 321 -19.82 -11.83 -7.85
N SER A 322 -19.89 -10.79 -7.03
CA SER A 322 -20.88 -9.73 -7.17
C SER A 322 -20.78 -8.99 -8.51
N PHE A 323 -19.62 -8.93 -9.13
CA PHE A 323 -19.41 -8.27 -10.43
C PHE A 323 -19.43 -9.23 -11.62
N LYS A 324 -19.65 -10.52 -11.39
CA LYS A 324 -19.65 -11.53 -12.47
C LYS A 324 -20.69 -11.19 -13.55
N GLY A 325 -20.25 -11.19 -14.80
CA GLY A 325 -21.08 -10.90 -15.96
C GLY A 325 -21.46 -9.43 -16.14
N LEU A 326 -20.97 -8.53 -15.30
CA LEU A 326 -21.11 -7.10 -15.49
C LEU A 326 -20.25 -6.66 -16.68
N LYS A 327 -20.86 -6.01 -17.68
CA LYS A 327 -20.16 -5.50 -18.86
C LYS A 327 -19.52 -4.14 -18.57
N GLY A 328 -18.42 -3.84 -19.22
CA GLY A 328 -17.74 -2.56 -19.13
C GLY A 328 -16.81 -2.41 -17.93
N VAL A 329 -16.59 -3.50 -17.19
CA VAL A 329 -15.61 -3.53 -16.09
C VAL A 329 -14.82 -4.84 -16.08
N THR A 330 -13.55 -4.72 -15.71
CA THR A 330 -12.66 -5.84 -15.40
C THR A 330 -12.41 -5.89 -13.90
N VAL A 331 -12.69 -7.05 -13.28
CA VAL A 331 -12.49 -7.30 -11.86
C VAL A 331 -11.69 -8.58 -11.66
N VAL A 332 -10.54 -8.47 -11.04
CA VAL A 332 -9.65 -9.60 -10.72
C VAL A 332 -9.82 -9.95 -9.26
N GLU A 333 -10.01 -11.25 -8.95
CA GLU A 333 -10.08 -11.72 -7.57
C GLU A 333 -8.74 -11.50 -6.86
N PRO A 334 -8.70 -10.67 -5.80
CA PRO A 334 -7.46 -10.43 -5.06
C PRO A 334 -6.99 -11.71 -4.36
N LYS A 335 -5.69 -11.83 -4.20
CA LYS A 335 -5.03 -12.97 -3.56
C LYS A 335 -4.27 -12.57 -2.29
N GLY A 336 -4.16 -11.27 -2.03
CA GLY A 336 -3.52 -10.70 -0.86
C GLY A 336 -4.04 -9.32 -0.52
N ALA A 337 -3.50 -8.72 0.52
CA ALA A 337 -4.00 -7.49 1.12
C ALA A 337 -5.51 -7.61 1.47
N PHE A 338 -6.23 -6.52 1.52
CA PHE A 338 -7.68 -6.53 1.77
C PHE A 338 -8.39 -5.49 0.90
N TYR A 339 -8.00 -5.45 -0.37
CA TYR A 339 -8.57 -4.54 -1.38
C TYR A 339 -9.04 -5.30 -2.60
N LEU A 340 -10.07 -4.77 -3.22
CA LEU A 340 -10.53 -5.14 -4.55
C LEU A 340 -10.48 -3.90 -5.44
N THR A 341 -9.94 -4.04 -6.64
CA THR A 341 -9.97 -3.02 -7.67
C THR A 341 -10.98 -3.39 -8.75
N VAL A 342 -11.91 -2.46 -9.03
CA VAL A 342 -12.83 -2.52 -10.16
C VAL A 342 -12.31 -1.54 -11.20
N ALA A 343 -11.83 -2.04 -12.33
CA ALA A 343 -11.36 -1.22 -13.45
C ALA A 343 -12.45 -1.12 -14.51
N PHE A 344 -12.75 0.10 -14.97
CA PHE A 344 -13.62 0.29 -16.14
C PHE A 344 -12.86 -0.02 -17.42
N ASP A 345 -13.52 -0.66 -18.37
CA ASP A 345 -12.93 -0.91 -19.66
C ASP A 345 -12.74 0.42 -20.41
N LYS A 346 -11.71 0.51 -21.26
CA LYS A 346 -11.35 1.74 -21.93
C LYS A 346 -12.50 2.32 -22.74
N GLY A 347 -12.83 3.58 -22.48
CA GLY A 347 -13.87 4.32 -23.21
C GLY A 347 -15.31 4.02 -22.78
N VAL A 348 -15.51 3.27 -21.70
CA VAL A 348 -16.85 3.00 -21.13
C VAL A 348 -17.39 4.24 -20.43
N LEU A 349 -16.56 4.96 -19.68
CA LEU A 349 -17.01 6.15 -18.96
C LEU A 349 -17.11 7.37 -19.88
N GLY A 350 -18.25 8.08 -19.79
CA GLY A 350 -18.54 9.29 -20.57
C GLY A 350 -18.99 10.47 -19.70
N ASP A 351 -18.79 11.68 -20.21
CA ASP A 351 -19.05 12.93 -19.46
C ASP A 351 -20.54 13.20 -19.18
N LYS A 352 -21.45 12.54 -19.89
CA LYS A 352 -22.90 12.72 -19.73
C LYS A 352 -23.53 11.75 -18.75
N MET A 353 -22.78 10.72 -18.32
CA MET A 353 -23.27 9.72 -17.40
C MET A 353 -23.54 10.30 -16.02
N THR A 354 -24.62 9.83 -15.37
CA THR A 354 -25.09 10.31 -14.07
C THR A 354 -25.67 9.18 -13.23
N LEU A 355 -25.77 9.41 -11.92
CA LEU A 355 -26.64 8.62 -11.03
C LEU A 355 -27.69 9.54 -10.40
N PRO A 356 -28.91 9.05 -10.15
CA PRO A 356 -29.92 9.83 -9.46
C PRO A 356 -29.50 10.11 -8.02
N ILE A 357 -29.65 11.37 -7.60
CA ILE A 357 -29.35 11.82 -6.23
C ILE A 357 -30.65 12.33 -5.61
N SER A 358 -31.12 11.65 -4.56
CA SER A 358 -32.38 12.02 -3.90
C SER A 358 -32.30 13.27 -3.04
N ASN A 359 -31.09 13.63 -2.55
CA ASN A 359 -30.85 14.79 -1.74
C ASN A 359 -30.39 15.97 -2.60
N SER A 360 -31.25 16.97 -2.80
CA SER A 360 -30.97 18.13 -3.66
C SER A 360 -29.76 18.96 -3.18
N LYS A 361 -29.52 19.07 -1.87
CA LYS A 361 -28.36 19.78 -1.33
C LYS A 361 -27.05 19.03 -1.64
N ALA A 362 -27.08 17.69 -1.57
CA ALA A 362 -25.95 16.87 -1.96
C ALA A 362 -25.65 16.98 -3.46
N GLU A 363 -26.68 17.00 -4.29
CA GLU A 363 -26.53 17.21 -5.75
C GLU A 363 -25.92 18.58 -6.04
N GLU A 364 -26.43 19.65 -5.42
CA GLU A 364 -25.89 21.00 -5.58
C GLU A 364 -24.42 21.07 -5.12
N PHE A 365 -24.08 20.41 -4.01
CA PHE A 365 -22.73 20.40 -3.49
C PHE A 365 -21.73 19.69 -4.41
N ILE A 366 -22.08 18.54 -5.01
CA ILE A 366 -21.12 17.82 -5.87
C ILE A 366 -21.03 18.42 -7.28
N ARG A 367 -22.03 19.14 -7.76
CA ARG A 367 -22.10 19.71 -9.13
C ARG A 367 -20.81 20.41 -9.57
N PRO A 368 -20.20 21.33 -8.79
CA PRO A 368 -18.95 21.96 -9.17
C PRO A 368 -17.75 20.99 -9.18
N LEU A 369 -17.80 19.88 -8.43
CA LEU A 369 -16.74 18.89 -8.36
C LEU A 369 -16.71 17.98 -9.58
N LEU A 370 -17.82 17.89 -10.31
CA LEU A 370 -17.97 17.06 -11.51
C LEU A 370 -17.32 17.68 -12.76
N SER A 371 -16.98 18.97 -12.69
CA SER A 371 -16.32 19.68 -13.77
C SER A 371 -14.80 19.48 -13.66
N ASN A 372 -14.15 19.14 -14.79
CA ASN A 372 -12.68 19.00 -14.87
C ASN A 372 -12.08 17.96 -13.91
N CYS A 373 -12.78 16.85 -13.65
CA CYS A 373 -12.24 15.72 -12.91
C CYS A 373 -12.10 14.49 -13.81
N ALA A 374 -11.27 13.52 -13.40
CA ALA A 374 -11.12 12.26 -14.11
C ALA A 374 -12.47 11.50 -14.18
N PRO A 375 -12.73 10.72 -15.25
CA PRO A 375 -14.03 10.04 -15.44
C PRO A 375 -14.40 9.12 -14.27
N ASP A 376 -13.44 8.39 -13.72
CA ASP A 376 -13.65 7.52 -12.55
C ASP A 376 -13.94 8.31 -11.28
N ARG A 377 -13.32 9.47 -11.10
CA ARG A 377 -13.60 10.39 -9.97
C ARG A 377 -15.01 10.96 -10.07
N ARG A 378 -15.47 11.26 -11.28
CA ARG A 378 -16.85 11.68 -11.54
C ARG A 378 -17.83 10.60 -11.10
N PHE A 379 -17.60 9.34 -11.49
CA PHE A 379 -18.40 8.20 -11.02
C PHE A 379 -18.41 8.09 -9.49
N VAL A 380 -17.25 8.20 -8.87
CA VAL A 380 -17.11 8.09 -7.39
C VAL A 380 -17.87 9.20 -6.67
N TYR A 381 -17.89 10.43 -7.20
CA TYR A 381 -18.69 11.52 -6.60
C TYR A 381 -20.19 11.25 -6.70
N TYR A 382 -20.67 10.76 -7.84
CA TYR A 382 -22.07 10.36 -8.01
C TYR A 382 -22.42 9.20 -7.08
N LEU A 383 -21.61 8.15 -7.05
CA LEU A 383 -21.80 6.99 -6.17
C LEU A 383 -21.91 7.43 -4.70
N LEU A 384 -21.00 8.28 -4.25
CA LEU A 384 -20.96 8.76 -2.88
C LEU A 384 -22.20 9.60 -2.53
N ALA A 385 -22.63 10.50 -3.40
CA ALA A 385 -23.81 11.35 -3.16
C ALA A 385 -25.14 10.58 -3.29
N SER A 386 -25.18 9.55 -4.13
CA SER A 386 -26.37 8.74 -4.38
C SER A 386 -26.59 7.66 -3.32
N THR A 387 -25.51 6.99 -2.87
CA THR A 387 -25.58 5.79 -2.03
C THR A 387 -24.92 5.92 -0.67
N GLY A 388 -24.09 6.94 -0.47
CA GLY A 388 -23.24 7.09 0.72
C GLY A 388 -22.02 6.16 0.75
N ILE A 389 -21.77 5.34 -0.28
CA ILE A 389 -20.59 4.45 -0.31
C ILE A 389 -19.36 5.23 -0.76
N CYS A 390 -18.37 5.36 0.12
CA CYS A 390 -17.12 6.06 -0.11
C CYS A 390 -16.04 5.05 -0.55
N VAL A 391 -15.64 5.09 -1.82
CA VAL A 391 -14.54 4.33 -2.40
C VAL A 391 -13.42 5.28 -2.87
N VAL A 392 -12.27 4.76 -3.32
CA VAL A 392 -11.18 5.60 -3.84
C VAL A 392 -11.10 5.45 -5.35
N PRO A 393 -11.21 6.54 -6.13
CA PRO A 393 -11.04 6.45 -7.59
C PRO A 393 -9.62 5.96 -7.93
N LEU A 394 -9.49 5.17 -8.98
CA LEU A 394 -8.23 4.55 -9.37
C LEU A 394 -7.22 5.58 -9.89
N SER A 395 -7.70 6.67 -10.49
CA SER A 395 -6.88 7.84 -10.87
C SER A 395 -6.09 8.44 -9.70
N SER A 396 -6.49 8.18 -8.44
CA SER A 396 -5.73 8.56 -7.23
C SER A 396 -4.50 7.67 -6.94
N PHE A 397 -4.21 6.69 -7.79
CA PHE A 397 -3.12 5.74 -7.65
C PHE A 397 -2.08 5.84 -8.78
N CYS A 398 -1.86 7.02 -9.34
CA CYS A 398 -0.91 7.28 -10.43
C CYS A 398 -1.12 6.34 -11.63
N THR A 399 -2.33 6.30 -12.17
CA THR A 399 -2.69 5.50 -13.32
C THR A 399 -3.66 6.25 -14.23
N ASP A 400 -3.55 5.99 -15.52
CA ASP A 400 -4.49 6.49 -16.56
C ASP A 400 -5.73 5.58 -16.71
N ARG A 401 -5.81 4.52 -15.90
CA ARG A 401 -6.96 3.62 -15.90
C ARG A 401 -8.07 4.17 -15.03
N ASP A 402 -9.27 4.18 -15.58
CA ASP A 402 -10.48 4.50 -14.84
C ASP A 402 -10.90 3.32 -13.95
N GLY A 403 -11.35 3.61 -12.74
CA GLY A 403 -11.80 2.57 -11.82
C GLY A 403 -11.93 3.06 -10.39
N PHE A 404 -12.02 2.13 -9.47
CA PHE A 404 -11.97 2.44 -8.04
C PHE A 404 -11.46 1.25 -7.22
N ARG A 405 -10.91 1.57 -6.06
CA ARG A 405 -10.54 0.61 -5.03
C ARG A 405 -11.58 0.61 -3.91
N VAL A 406 -11.99 -0.58 -3.49
CA VAL A 406 -12.89 -0.84 -2.35
C VAL A 406 -12.23 -1.81 -1.36
N THR A 407 -12.57 -1.72 -0.06
CA THR A 407 -11.99 -2.61 0.97
C THR A 407 -12.81 -3.89 1.16
N LEU A 408 -12.15 -4.95 1.65
CA LEU A 408 -12.75 -6.22 2.08
C LEU A 408 -12.92 -6.27 3.62
N LEU A 409 -12.95 -5.11 4.28
CA LEU A 409 -12.83 -5.01 5.74
C LEU A 409 -14.16 -4.96 6.49
N GLU A 410 -15.31 -4.80 5.81
CA GLU A 410 -16.60 -4.78 6.50
C GLU A 410 -16.84 -6.10 7.26
N GLU A 411 -17.08 -6.01 8.56
CA GLU A 411 -17.25 -7.19 9.44
C GLU A 411 -18.66 -7.75 9.45
N ASP A 412 -19.67 -6.94 9.16
CA ASP A 412 -21.06 -7.37 9.03
C ASP A 412 -21.30 -7.97 7.65
N GLU A 413 -21.72 -9.27 7.60
CA GLU A 413 -21.90 -9.98 6.32
C GLU A 413 -23.08 -9.44 5.49
N GLU A 414 -24.16 -8.98 6.11
CA GLU A 414 -25.32 -8.42 5.40
C GLU A 414 -24.94 -7.07 4.79
N LYS A 415 -24.29 -6.23 5.57
CA LYS A 415 -23.78 -4.95 5.09
C LYS A 415 -22.71 -5.13 4.01
N PHE A 416 -21.81 -6.12 4.14
CA PHE A 416 -20.85 -6.47 3.10
C PHE A 416 -21.54 -6.79 1.77
N ARG A 417 -22.55 -7.67 1.79
CA ARG A 417 -23.34 -8.01 0.60
C ARG A 417 -24.08 -6.80 0.04
N TRP A 418 -24.67 -5.99 0.90
CA TRP A 418 -25.35 -4.75 0.49
C TRP A 418 -24.38 -3.80 -0.24
N ILE A 419 -23.17 -3.59 0.29
CA ILE A 419 -22.14 -2.74 -0.33
C ILE A 419 -21.87 -3.20 -1.76
N TYR A 420 -21.50 -4.47 -1.95
CA TYR A 420 -21.08 -4.97 -3.26
C TYR A 420 -22.23 -5.07 -4.26
N ASN A 421 -23.43 -5.39 -3.83
CA ASN A 421 -24.63 -5.35 -4.67
C ASN A 421 -24.98 -3.92 -5.08
N THR A 422 -24.85 -2.95 -4.18
CA THR A 422 -25.08 -1.54 -4.46
C THR A 422 -24.04 -1.00 -5.44
N LEU A 423 -22.75 -1.34 -5.26
CA LEU A 423 -21.69 -0.99 -6.19
C LEU A 423 -21.99 -1.52 -7.59
N ARG A 424 -22.33 -2.81 -7.71
CA ARG A 424 -22.72 -3.41 -8.99
C ARG A 424 -23.85 -2.64 -9.66
N LYS A 425 -24.97 -2.46 -8.93
CA LYS A 425 -26.14 -1.75 -9.46
C LYS A 425 -25.78 -0.32 -9.89
N SER A 426 -25.01 0.40 -9.07
CA SER A 426 -24.59 1.77 -9.40
C SER A 426 -23.75 1.83 -10.67
N ILE A 427 -22.90 0.84 -10.93
CA ILE A 427 -22.13 0.75 -12.18
C ILE A 427 -23.08 0.52 -13.36
N GLU A 428 -24.01 -0.45 -13.25
CA GLU A 428 -25.00 -0.74 -14.29
C GLU A 428 -25.84 0.50 -14.61
N ASP A 429 -26.40 1.15 -13.59
CA ASP A 429 -27.24 2.34 -13.73
C ASP A 429 -26.44 3.51 -14.35
N TYR A 430 -25.17 3.69 -13.93
CA TYR A 430 -24.33 4.78 -14.46
C TYR A 430 -23.97 4.59 -15.93
N ILE A 431 -23.51 3.39 -16.31
CA ILE A 431 -23.11 3.10 -17.71
C ILE A 431 -24.33 3.19 -18.65
N THR A 432 -25.53 2.87 -18.18
CA THR A 432 -26.74 2.89 -19.00
C THR A 432 -27.53 4.20 -18.93
N SER A 433 -27.01 5.21 -18.24
CA SER A 433 -27.71 6.49 -18.00
C SER A 433 -27.70 7.44 -19.22
N VAL A 434 -27.08 7.04 -20.34
CA VAL A 434 -26.95 7.86 -21.57
C VAL A 434 -27.68 7.20 -22.73
#